data_82789ba4e701df27bcc8baacda2f8b33
#
_entry.id   82789ba4e701df27bcc8baacda2f8b33
#
_cell.length_a   1.000
_cell.length_b   1.000
_cell.length_c   1.000
_cell.angle_alpha   90.00
_cell.angle_beta   90.00
_cell.angle_gamma   90.00
#
_symmetry.space_group_name_H-M   'P 1'
#
loop_
_entity.id
_entity.type
_entity.pdbx_description
1 polymer ?
#
loop_
_entity_poly.entity_id
_entity_poly.type
_entity_poly.pdbx_seq_one_letter_code
_entity_poly.pdbx_strand_id
1 'polypeptide(L)'
;VGESGTQEARRRPVGESETQAGQRRQENDRRGQSPNSRKQNPNAKNKKKKRAAFNVGSTAVLIVAVFVFVFSVFQLVTMLVPYYSGGAEYDKIKEIAIKTNEQGEGFSVDFDALRAENPDTVAWIRFDEPSIISYPVVKSSDNKEYLTKTFSANDNKLGAIFMDMRCDSDFADRNTMIY
;
A
#
# COMPACT_ATOMS: atom_id res chain seq x y z
N VAL A 1 -44.67 -37.58 -8.77
CA VAL A 1 -44.44 -38.90 -8.19
C VAL A 1 -43.29 -38.70 -7.23
N GLY A 2 -43.52 -38.55 -6.04
CA GLY A 2 -43.89 -39.28 -4.84
C GLY A 2 -42.89 -38.89 -3.80
N GLU A 3 -43.31 -38.29 -2.78
CA GLU A 3 -43.72 -38.70 -1.42
C GLU A 3 -42.54 -39.00 -0.53
N SER A 4 -42.44 -38.24 0.54
CA SER A 4 -43.09 -38.29 1.84
C SER A 4 -42.24 -39.06 2.84
N GLY A 5 -42.11 -38.57 4.00
CA GLY A 5 -42.58 -38.95 5.27
C GLY A 5 -41.60 -38.59 6.39
N THR A 6 -41.89 -37.66 7.26
CA THR A 6 -42.67 -37.81 8.50
C THR A 6 -41.89 -38.37 9.69
N GLN A 7 -41.67 -37.45 10.71
CA GLN A 7 -42.06 -37.60 12.13
C GLN A 7 -41.40 -38.75 12.90
N GLU A 8 -40.97 -38.56 14.14
CA GLU A 8 -41.70 -38.37 15.41
C GLU A 8 -40.69 -38.32 16.56
N ALA A 9 -40.56 -37.36 17.37
CA ALA A 9 -41.12 -37.08 18.69
C ALA A 9 -41.21 -38.27 19.66
N ARG A 10 -40.62 -38.12 20.84
CA ARG A 10 -41.16 -38.45 22.20
C ARG A 10 -40.04 -38.59 23.23
N ARG A 11 -40.04 -37.77 24.19
CA ARG A 11 -40.67 -37.68 25.54
C ARG A 11 -39.72 -38.05 26.68
N ARG A 12 -39.67 -37.11 27.65
CA ARG A 12 -39.25 -37.29 29.05
C ARG A 12 -40.15 -38.30 29.79
N PRO A 13 -39.74 -38.83 30.96
CA PRO A 13 -40.13 -38.28 32.25
C PRO A 13 -39.00 -38.34 33.31
N VAL A 14 -38.89 -37.38 34.19
CA VAL A 14 -39.48 -37.10 35.52
C VAL A 14 -39.45 -38.31 36.49
N GLY A 15 -38.83 -38.12 37.62
CA GLY A 15 -38.92 -38.96 38.80
C GLY A 15 -38.17 -38.37 39.97
N GLU A 16 -38.93 -37.76 40.84
CA GLU A 16 -38.61 -37.25 42.17
C GLU A 16 -38.28 -38.37 43.14
N SER A 17 -37.60 -38.03 44.18
CA SER A 17 -38.03 -38.14 45.62
C SER A 17 -36.72 -38.07 46.47
N GLU A 18 -36.61 -37.09 47.30
CA GLU A 18 -36.94 -36.96 48.74
C GLU A 18 -36.41 -38.10 49.59
N THR A 19 -35.62 -37.83 50.62
CA THR A 19 -36.03 -37.62 52.00
C THR A 19 -34.84 -37.69 52.97
N GLN A 20 -34.74 -36.65 53.79
CA GLN A 20 -34.56 -36.59 55.25
C GLN A 20 -33.34 -37.18 55.94
N ALA A 21 -32.62 -36.31 56.56
CA ALA A 21 -32.69 -35.96 58.01
C ALA A 21 -31.77 -36.80 58.92
N GLY A 22 -31.02 -36.09 59.72
CA GLY A 22 -30.43 -36.68 60.94
C GLY A 22 -29.38 -35.75 61.56
N GLN A 23 -29.84 -34.93 62.46
CA GLN A 23 -29.10 -34.12 63.46
C GLN A 23 -28.17 -34.93 64.31
N ARG A 24 -27.08 -34.36 64.78
CA ARG A 24 -26.62 -34.15 66.18
C ARG A 24 -25.20 -33.64 66.20
N ARG A 25 -25.01 -32.41 66.65
CA ARG A 25 -24.60 -31.84 67.97
C ARG A 25 -23.48 -32.59 68.66
N GLN A 26 -22.37 -31.90 68.90
CA GLN A 26 -21.69 -31.51 70.15
C GLN A 26 -20.30 -31.04 69.80
N GLU A 27 -19.94 -29.81 69.94
CA GLU A 27 -19.45 -29.09 71.15
C GLU A 27 -18.19 -29.70 71.81
N ASN A 28 -17.05 -29.06 71.59
CA ASN A 28 -16.10 -28.60 72.62
C ASN A 28 -14.83 -28.02 71.96
N ASP A 29 -14.63 -26.82 72.06
CA ASP A 29 -13.96 -25.94 73.03
C ASP A 29 -12.41 -26.09 73.11
N ARG A 30 -11.80 -24.94 72.94
CA ARG A 30 -10.55 -24.47 73.53
C ARG A 30 -9.24 -24.58 72.78
N ARG A 31 -8.85 -23.31 72.52
CA ARG A 31 -7.47 -22.75 72.67
C ARG A 31 -6.40 -23.16 71.69
N GLY A 32 -5.90 -22.11 71.07
CA GLY A 32 -4.57 -22.08 70.52
C GLY A 32 -4.31 -20.86 69.60
N GLN A 33 -4.12 -19.73 70.19
CA GLN A 33 -3.51 -18.57 69.49
C GLN A 33 -2.19 -18.98 68.90
N SER A 34 -2.01 -18.72 67.60
CA SER A 34 -0.66 -18.54 67.06
C SER A 34 -0.69 -17.50 65.95
N PRO A 35 0.20 -16.55 65.96
CA PRO A 35 0.15 -15.37 65.09
C PRO A 35 0.53 -15.74 63.65
N ASN A 36 -0.27 -15.27 62.78
CA ASN A 36 -0.15 -15.31 61.34
C ASN A 36 1.14 -14.59 60.91
N SER A 37 2.26 -15.28 60.91
CA SER A 37 3.46 -14.83 60.23
C SER A 37 3.30 -15.10 58.73
N ARG A 38 2.71 -14.09 58.06
CA ARG A 38 2.68 -14.01 56.62
C ARG A 38 4.13 -13.99 56.11
N LYS A 39 4.71 -15.18 55.85
CA LYS A 39 5.98 -15.29 55.15
C LYS A 39 5.77 -14.69 53.77
N GLN A 40 6.13 -13.44 53.60
CA GLN A 40 6.24 -12.78 52.30
C GLN A 40 7.29 -13.56 51.48
N ASN A 41 6.85 -14.25 50.48
CA ASN A 41 7.71 -14.97 49.56
C ASN A 41 8.54 -13.94 48.78
N PRO A 42 9.87 -13.83 49.01
CA PRO A 42 10.71 -12.84 48.32
C PRO A 42 10.79 -13.05 46.81
N ASN A 43 10.42 -14.24 46.31
CA ASN A 43 10.38 -14.51 44.88
C ASN A 43 9.20 -13.88 44.12
N ALA A 44 8.14 -13.47 44.81
CA ALA A 44 6.99 -12.82 44.15
C ALA A 44 7.32 -11.39 43.63
N LYS A 45 8.21 -10.67 44.37
CA LYS A 45 8.64 -9.32 43.94
C LYS A 45 9.59 -9.35 42.73
N ASN A 46 10.41 -10.39 42.62
CA ASN A 46 11.33 -10.57 41.49
C ASN A 46 10.63 -11.01 40.20
N LYS A 47 9.55 -11.81 40.31
CA LYS A 47 8.74 -12.18 39.13
C LYS A 47 7.98 -10.99 38.53
N LYS A 48 7.47 -10.06 39.37
CA LYS A 48 6.79 -8.84 38.89
C LYS A 48 7.76 -7.87 38.22
N LYS A 49 8.98 -7.68 38.75
CA LYS A 49 10.01 -6.84 38.13
C LYS A 49 10.48 -7.40 36.77
N LYS A 50 10.69 -8.72 36.66
CA LYS A 50 11.07 -9.35 35.38
C LYS A 50 9.97 -9.27 34.31
N ARG A 51 8.69 -9.38 34.68
CA ARG A 51 7.57 -9.23 33.77
C ARG A 51 7.40 -7.79 33.30
N ALA A 52 7.58 -6.81 34.18
CA ALA A 52 7.51 -5.40 33.82
C ALA A 52 8.67 -5.00 32.87
N ALA A 53 9.89 -5.46 33.14
CA ALA A 53 11.04 -5.22 32.27
C ALA A 53 10.90 -5.90 30.89
N PHE A 54 10.29 -7.09 30.82
CA PHE A 54 10.00 -7.77 29.57
C PHE A 54 8.95 -7.01 28.74
N ASN A 55 7.90 -6.49 29.39
CA ASN A 55 6.87 -5.70 28.70
C ASN A 55 7.42 -4.36 28.18
N VAL A 56 8.31 -3.69 28.92
CA VAL A 56 8.95 -2.44 28.46
C VAL A 56 9.84 -2.68 27.27
N GLY A 57 10.67 -3.75 27.30
CA GLY A 57 11.51 -4.12 26.17
C GLY A 57 10.69 -4.49 24.93
N SER A 58 9.63 -5.27 25.10
CA SER A 58 8.72 -5.66 24.02
C SER A 58 7.99 -4.43 23.43
N THR A 59 7.55 -3.50 24.26
CA THR A 59 6.91 -2.26 23.80
C THR A 59 7.89 -1.37 23.05
N ALA A 60 9.15 -1.27 23.50
CA ALA A 60 10.17 -0.50 22.80
C ALA A 60 10.47 -1.08 21.42
N VAL A 61 10.59 -2.42 21.30
CA VAL A 61 10.77 -3.10 20.01
C VAL A 61 9.59 -2.85 19.09
N LEU A 62 8.37 -2.90 19.61
CA LEU A 62 7.16 -2.64 18.83
C LEU A 62 7.12 -1.19 18.30
N ILE A 63 7.48 -0.21 19.14
CA ILE A 63 7.56 1.19 18.70
C ILE A 63 8.59 1.36 17.59
N VAL A 64 9.78 0.76 17.72
CA VAL A 64 10.82 0.81 16.69
C VAL A 64 10.31 0.15 15.40
N ALA A 65 9.66 -1.00 15.49
CA ALA A 65 9.10 -1.70 14.34
C ALA A 65 8.05 -0.85 13.62
N VAL A 66 7.15 -0.19 14.35
CA VAL A 66 6.16 0.73 13.79
C VAL A 66 6.85 1.93 13.11
N PHE A 67 7.88 2.48 13.73
CA PHE A 67 8.63 3.59 13.14
C PHE A 67 9.31 3.21 11.83
N VAL A 68 9.97 2.04 11.80
CA VAL A 68 10.59 1.50 10.59
C VAL A 68 9.53 1.23 9.52
N PHE A 69 8.39 0.68 9.89
CA PHE A 69 7.29 0.42 8.96
C PHE A 69 6.74 1.72 8.36
N VAL A 70 6.43 2.73 9.18
CA VAL A 70 5.94 4.03 8.71
C VAL A 70 6.96 4.72 7.80
N PHE A 71 8.24 4.67 8.17
CA PHE A 71 9.33 5.21 7.34
C PHE A 71 9.42 4.48 6.00
N SER A 72 9.30 3.15 5.98
CA SER A 72 9.33 2.36 4.74
C SER A 72 8.14 2.68 3.84
N VAL A 73 6.94 2.80 4.41
CA VAL A 73 5.73 3.21 3.66
C VAL A 73 5.90 4.62 3.09
N PHE A 74 6.43 5.56 3.88
CA PHE A 74 6.71 6.91 3.41
C PHE A 74 7.68 6.92 2.22
N GLN A 75 8.78 6.16 2.30
CA GLN A 75 9.73 6.00 1.21
C GLN A 75 9.09 5.41 -0.05
N LEU A 76 8.26 4.38 0.13
CA LEU A 76 7.53 3.74 -0.97
C LEU A 76 6.58 4.74 -1.66
N VAL A 77 5.81 5.50 -0.89
CA VAL A 77 4.89 6.52 -1.42
C VAL A 77 5.66 7.60 -2.19
N THR A 78 6.74 8.14 -1.63
CA THR A 78 7.56 9.15 -2.32
C THR A 78 8.21 8.64 -3.61
N MET A 79 8.40 7.34 -3.74
CA MET A 79 8.92 6.72 -4.96
C MET A 79 7.83 6.48 -6.01
N LEU A 80 6.60 6.16 -5.58
CA LEU A 80 5.49 5.85 -6.47
C LEU A 80 4.76 7.09 -6.99
N VAL A 81 4.68 8.17 -6.21
CA VAL A 81 3.97 9.40 -6.61
C VAL A 81 4.46 9.96 -7.95
N PRO A 82 5.77 10.12 -8.22
CA PRO A 82 6.27 10.59 -9.52
C PRO A 82 5.85 9.68 -10.68
N TYR A 83 5.80 8.38 -10.45
CA TYR A 83 5.40 7.41 -11.49
C TYR A 83 3.93 7.58 -11.89
N TYR A 84 3.03 7.68 -10.90
CA TYR A 84 1.61 7.88 -11.18
C TYR A 84 1.31 9.24 -11.78
N SER A 85 1.95 10.31 -11.28
CA SER A 85 1.75 11.66 -11.82
C SER A 85 2.26 11.80 -13.25
N GLY A 86 3.41 11.21 -13.57
CA GLY A 86 3.94 11.18 -14.92
C GLY A 86 3.03 10.40 -15.88
N GLY A 87 2.53 9.23 -15.47
CA GLY A 87 1.59 8.45 -16.28
C GLY A 87 0.33 9.22 -16.62
N ALA A 88 -0.30 9.84 -15.65
CA ALA A 88 -1.52 10.64 -15.84
C ALA A 88 -1.29 11.87 -16.75
N GLU A 89 -0.10 12.48 -16.67
CA GLU A 89 0.28 13.58 -17.57
C GLU A 89 0.39 13.09 -19.01
N TYR A 90 1.07 11.99 -19.26
CA TYR A 90 1.20 11.43 -20.61
C TYR A 90 -0.14 10.97 -21.21
N ASP A 91 -1.06 10.44 -20.40
CA ASP A 91 -2.40 10.08 -20.87
C ASP A 91 -3.16 11.33 -21.33
N LYS A 92 -3.08 12.43 -20.58
CA LYS A 92 -3.65 13.71 -20.96
C LYS A 92 -3.01 14.28 -22.25
N ILE A 93 -1.69 14.19 -22.37
CA ILE A 93 -0.98 14.64 -23.57
C ILE A 93 -1.41 13.81 -24.79
N LYS A 94 -1.60 12.51 -24.66
CA LYS A 94 -2.12 11.65 -25.74
C LYS A 94 -3.53 12.06 -26.14
N GLU A 95 -4.38 12.39 -25.18
CA GLU A 95 -5.77 12.81 -25.44
C GLU A 95 -5.83 14.10 -26.27
N ILE A 96 -4.99 15.09 -25.96
CA ILE A 96 -4.97 16.37 -26.70
C ILE A 96 -4.23 16.28 -28.04
N ALA A 97 -3.24 15.39 -28.15
CA ALA A 97 -2.35 15.32 -29.30
C ALA A 97 -2.82 14.35 -30.37
N ILE A 98 -3.45 13.22 -29.98
CA ILE A 98 -3.82 12.17 -30.93
C ILE A 98 -5.22 12.49 -31.48
N LYS A 99 -5.29 12.76 -32.78
CA LYS A 99 -6.54 12.90 -33.52
C LYS A 99 -6.80 11.63 -34.31
N THR A 100 -7.93 10.99 -34.04
CA THR A 100 -8.46 9.91 -34.87
C THR A 100 -9.43 10.51 -35.85
N ASN A 101 -9.29 10.21 -37.12
CA ASN A 101 -10.24 10.66 -38.14
C ASN A 101 -11.65 10.13 -37.85
N GLU A 102 -12.71 10.83 -38.29
CA GLU A 102 -14.11 10.42 -38.12
C GLU A 102 -14.41 9.01 -38.64
N GLN A 103 -13.58 8.51 -39.57
CA GLN A 103 -13.68 7.17 -40.13
C GLN A 103 -12.94 6.11 -39.28
N GLY A 104 -12.29 6.50 -38.16
CA GLY A 104 -11.53 5.57 -37.30
C GLY A 104 -10.23 5.05 -37.92
N GLU A 105 -9.87 5.46 -39.11
CA GLU A 105 -8.66 5.08 -39.82
C GLU A 105 -7.66 6.24 -39.87
N GLY A 106 -6.50 6.03 -39.30
CA GLY A 106 -5.38 6.97 -39.37
C GLY A 106 -4.98 7.53 -38.02
N PHE A 107 -3.66 7.54 -37.82
CA PHE A 107 -3.01 8.17 -36.68
C PHE A 107 -2.48 9.54 -37.12
N SER A 108 -2.90 10.60 -36.45
CA SER A 108 -2.45 11.94 -36.69
C SER A 108 -2.12 12.62 -35.36
N VAL A 109 -1.04 13.40 -35.34
CA VAL A 109 -0.57 14.13 -34.16
C VAL A 109 -0.79 15.61 -34.40
N ASP A 110 -1.43 16.27 -33.44
CA ASP A 110 -1.60 17.73 -33.41
C ASP A 110 -0.35 18.35 -32.77
N PHE A 111 0.62 18.70 -33.60
CA PHE A 111 1.85 19.35 -33.13
C PHE A 111 1.62 20.78 -32.65
N ASP A 112 0.58 21.46 -33.11
CA ASP A 112 0.28 22.82 -32.65
C ASP A 112 -0.24 22.76 -31.21
N ALA A 113 -1.11 21.80 -30.89
CA ALA A 113 -1.56 21.55 -29.53
C ALA A 113 -0.40 21.15 -28.61
N LEU A 114 0.52 20.29 -29.08
CA LEU A 114 1.70 19.89 -28.32
C LEU A 114 2.64 21.06 -28.05
N ARG A 115 2.90 21.91 -29.06
CA ARG A 115 3.77 23.08 -28.89
C ARG A 115 3.14 24.18 -28.04
N ALA A 116 1.81 24.23 -27.98
CA ALA A 116 1.10 25.11 -27.04
C ALA A 116 1.31 24.68 -25.59
N GLU A 117 1.43 23.39 -25.32
CA GLU A 117 1.73 22.83 -23.99
C GLU A 117 3.23 22.93 -23.68
N ASN A 118 4.08 22.51 -24.64
CA ASN A 118 5.53 22.63 -24.54
C ASN A 118 6.15 23.02 -25.88
N PRO A 119 6.72 24.26 -26.00
CA PRO A 119 7.33 24.75 -27.22
C PRO A 119 8.57 23.95 -27.67
N ASP A 120 9.19 23.19 -26.77
CA ASP A 120 10.33 22.33 -27.05
C ASP A 120 9.96 21.05 -27.83
N THR A 121 8.70 20.89 -28.18
CA THR A 121 8.23 19.73 -28.93
C THR A 121 8.78 19.68 -30.34
N VAL A 122 9.50 18.60 -30.68
CA VAL A 122 10.09 18.39 -32.00
C VAL A 122 9.52 17.22 -32.76
N ALA A 123 9.06 16.17 -32.08
CA ALA A 123 8.59 14.96 -32.73
C ALA A 123 7.59 14.18 -31.88
N TRP A 124 7.07 13.12 -32.47
CA TRP A 124 6.32 12.07 -31.79
C TRP A 124 6.91 10.72 -32.18
N ILE A 125 7.28 9.90 -31.18
CA ILE A 125 7.76 8.54 -31.40
C ILE A 125 6.62 7.55 -31.15
N ARG A 126 6.43 6.63 -32.10
CA ARG A 126 5.42 5.57 -31.99
C ARG A 126 5.96 4.28 -32.53
N PHE A 127 5.67 3.18 -31.86
CA PHE A 127 5.88 1.84 -32.37
C PHE A 127 4.51 1.19 -32.65
N ASP A 128 4.38 0.56 -33.80
CA ASP A 128 3.13 -0.13 -34.16
C ASP A 128 2.99 -1.44 -33.37
N GLU A 129 4.11 -2.11 -33.14
CA GLU A 129 4.19 -3.32 -32.33
C GLU A 129 5.47 -3.31 -31.46
N PRO A 130 5.37 -3.32 -30.14
CA PRO A 130 4.16 -3.18 -29.33
C PRO A 130 3.66 -1.72 -29.30
N SER A 131 2.35 -1.54 -29.42
CA SER A 131 1.69 -0.21 -29.48
C SER A 131 1.76 0.60 -28.15
N ILE A 132 2.46 0.07 -27.15
CA ILE A 132 2.65 0.74 -25.85
C ILE A 132 3.55 1.97 -25.93
N ILE A 133 4.39 2.07 -26.97
CA ILE A 133 5.31 3.21 -27.16
C ILE A 133 4.64 4.21 -28.10
N SER A 134 4.15 5.31 -27.52
CA SER A 134 3.53 6.42 -28.24
C SER A 134 3.66 7.67 -27.38
N TYR A 135 4.70 8.48 -27.64
CA TYR A 135 5.11 9.59 -26.77
C TYR A 135 5.64 10.77 -27.57
N PRO A 136 5.45 12.01 -27.08
CA PRO A 136 6.10 13.18 -27.63
C PRO A 136 7.63 13.15 -27.37
N VAL A 137 8.37 13.78 -28.26
CA VAL A 137 9.81 14.00 -28.13
C VAL A 137 10.05 15.49 -28.03
N VAL A 138 10.82 15.90 -27.04
CA VAL A 138 11.22 17.30 -26.81
C VAL A 138 12.69 17.50 -27.12
N LYS A 139 13.12 18.74 -27.28
CA LYS A 139 14.53 19.11 -27.44
C LYS A 139 14.79 20.41 -26.70
N SER A 140 15.76 20.39 -25.80
CA SER A 140 16.22 21.61 -25.12
C SER A 140 17.60 22.01 -25.56
N SER A 141 18.10 23.09 -24.99
CA SER A 141 19.47 23.61 -25.26
C SER A 141 20.59 22.75 -24.63
N ASP A 142 20.23 21.79 -23.78
CA ASP A 142 21.15 20.84 -23.16
C ASP A 142 20.55 19.45 -23.04
N ASN A 143 21.39 18.45 -22.76
CA ASN A 143 20.96 17.05 -22.59
C ASN A 143 20.68 16.71 -21.13
N LYS A 144 20.34 17.65 -20.25
CA LYS A 144 20.14 17.44 -18.82
C LYS A 144 18.73 17.77 -18.35
N GLU A 145 18.12 18.78 -18.96
CA GLU A 145 16.85 19.33 -18.53
C GLU A 145 15.77 18.26 -18.43
N TYR A 146 15.57 17.50 -19.50
CA TYR A 146 14.52 16.49 -19.59
C TYR A 146 14.89 15.13 -18.95
N LEU A 147 16.05 15.01 -18.32
CA LEU A 147 16.35 13.85 -17.45
C LEU A 147 15.53 13.85 -16.17
N THR A 148 15.07 15.03 -15.73
CA THR A 148 14.35 15.20 -14.47
C THR A 148 13.09 16.02 -14.62
N LYS A 149 12.61 16.22 -15.84
CA LYS A 149 11.35 16.92 -16.14
C LYS A 149 10.49 16.08 -17.06
N THR A 150 9.17 16.12 -16.84
CA THR A 150 8.18 15.53 -17.76
C THR A 150 8.08 16.36 -19.04
N PHE A 151 7.21 15.90 -19.96
CA PHE A 151 6.91 16.64 -21.18
C PHE A 151 6.44 18.08 -20.91
N SER A 152 5.55 18.30 -19.92
CA SER A 152 5.08 19.65 -19.55
C SER A 152 6.07 20.43 -18.67
N ALA A 153 7.34 20.04 -18.66
CA ALA A 153 8.43 20.64 -17.91
C ALA A 153 8.26 20.63 -16.38
N ASN A 154 7.42 19.74 -15.84
CA ASN A 154 7.28 19.54 -14.40
C ASN A 154 8.41 18.67 -13.86
N ASP A 155 8.91 18.98 -12.66
CA ASP A 155 9.93 18.17 -12.00
C ASP A 155 9.44 16.74 -11.76
N ASN A 156 10.13 15.78 -12.34
CA ASN A 156 9.81 14.37 -12.20
C ASN A 156 11.06 13.51 -12.48
N LYS A 157 11.31 12.52 -11.63
CA LYS A 157 12.46 11.60 -11.77
C LYS A 157 12.39 10.67 -12.97
N LEU A 158 11.24 10.56 -13.63
CA LEU A 158 11.07 9.73 -14.82
C LEU A 158 11.66 10.38 -16.07
N GLY A 159 11.75 11.70 -16.10
CA GLY A 159 12.18 12.43 -17.27
C GLY A 159 11.16 12.41 -18.42
N ALA A 160 11.58 12.92 -19.56
CA ALA A 160 10.84 12.84 -20.82
C ALA A 160 11.74 12.27 -21.91
N ILE A 161 11.14 11.82 -23.01
CA ILE A 161 11.90 11.41 -24.19
C ILE A 161 12.39 12.67 -24.89
N PHE A 162 13.70 12.79 -25.10
CA PHE A 162 14.28 13.99 -25.69
C PHE A 162 15.34 13.69 -26.76
N MET A 163 15.46 14.61 -27.70
CA MET A 163 16.47 14.59 -28.77
C MET A 163 17.75 15.19 -28.24
N ASP A 164 18.91 14.63 -28.65
CA ASP A 164 20.22 15.18 -28.33
C ASP A 164 20.34 16.64 -28.83
N MET A 165 20.88 17.52 -28.00
CA MET A 165 21.03 18.95 -28.30
C MET A 165 21.79 19.24 -29.58
N ARG A 166 22.66 18.31 -30.04
CA ARG A 166 23.48 18.43 -31.23
C ARG A 166 22.79 18.04 -32.52
N CYS A 167 21.65 17.33 -32.42
CA CYS A 167 20.86 16.93 -33.59
C CYS A 167 20.00 18.08 -34.09
N ASP A 168 19.75 18.13 -35.38
CA ASP A 168 18.85 19.12 -35.97
C ASP A 168 17.35 18.68 -35.78
N SER A 169 16.50 19.66 -35.43
CA SER A 169 15.09 19.38 -35.14
C SER A 169 14.27 19.03 -36.38
N ASP A 170 14.82 19.20 -37.57
CA ASP A 170 14.25 18.82 -38.87
C ASP A 170 14.63 17.42 -39.32
N PHE A 171 15.39 16.68 -38.47
CA PHE A 171 15.86 15.33 -38.74
C PHE A 171 16.76 15.19 -40.00
N ALA A 172 17.39 16.28 -40.43
CA ALA A 172 18.30 16.28 -41.59
C ALA A 172 19.65 15.63 -41.29
N ASP A 173 19.99 15.38 -40.05
CA ASP A 173 21.20 14.72 -39.64
C ASP A 173 21.32 13.29 -40.18
N ARG A 174 22.56 12.84 -40.37
CA ARG A 174 22.84 11.43 -40.70
C ARG A 174 22.33 10.45 -39.70
N ASN A 175 22.36 10.81 -38.43
CA ASN A 175 21.90 10.03 -37.30
C ASN A 175 21.25 10.95 -36.27
N THR A 176 20.02 10.67 -35.91
CA THR A 176 19.34 11.38 -34.81
C THR A 176 19.38 10.52 -33.55
N MET A 177 19.86 11.12 -32.47
CA MET A 177 19.88 10.46 -31.15
C MET A 177 18.72 10.93 -30.29
N ILE A 178 17.97 9.96 -29.76
CA ILE A 178 16.84 10.16 -28.84
C ILE A 178 17.13 9.35 -27.58
N TYR A 179 16.91 9.96 -26.45
CA TYR A 179 17.12 9.37 -25.12
C TYR A 179 15.80 9.12 -24.41
#